data_e99454b1ab9a679895e54808e5c888a6
#
_entry.id   e99454b1ab9a679895e54808e5c888a6
#
_cell.length_a   1.000
_cell.length_b   1.000
_cell.length_c   1.000
_cell.angle_alpha   90.00
_cell.angle_beta   90.00
_cell.angle_gamma   90.00
#
_symmetry.space_group_name_H-M   'P 1'
#
loop_
_entity.id
_entity.type
_entity.pdbx_description
1 polymer ?
#
loop_
_entity_poly.entity_id
_entity_poly.type
_entity_poly.pdbx_seq_one_letter_code
_entity_poly.pdbx_strand_id
1 'polypeptide(L)'
;MNSAEMTSTEIRCQRLGCSGRIVDGACEDCGKPPIGQSLLKELGAGASATVGTSAATRGASGTRRGSRSARTTVTTRSRLVGGLMSLPPLPSTDPLKLVMERPEVPAAKRFCPHCEQKVNRDEGFCPHCGKPYNFKASLKPGDIVGGQFEVKGPIAFGGMGWIYLAWDTVLNRWVVLKGLLNAKDEEAAAAAVAERQFLAAVKNPRIVGIYNFVTHGAEGFIVMEYVGGRTIKSLRKEGGPLPVPEALAYILGILPAFAYLHAQGIAYCDFKPDNFMLEEGDVKLIDMGGVRRIDAEGGPIFYTAGYAAPEVANGEGSPNEVTDLYTVGRTLADLVMDFKPIGAYEFALPTPAEQPVLVENEALYRLLLRATHHDPDQRFQTADEMADQLYGVLRETVALKEGPRPAESRVFTGDRLIDADDAEGTAAPLARLLPALKSTPMIRPPT
;
A
#
# COMPACT_ATOMS: atom_id res chain seq x y z
N MET A 1 56.79 13.92 4.23
CA MET A 1 56.22 14.72 5.30
C MET A 1 55.22 15.67 4.64
N ASN A 2 54.00 15.36 4.70
CA ASN A 2 52.82 16.14 5.11
C ASN A 2 51.54 15.38 4.76
N SER A 3 51.00 14.85 5.81
CA SER A 3 49.69 14.22 5.80
C SER A 3 48.62 15.31 5.64
N ALA A 4 47.80 15.25 4.60
CA ALA A 4 46.63 16.10 4.48
C ALA A 4 45.56 15.54 5.43
N GLU A 5 45.20 16.30 6.46
CA GLU A 5 44.07 16.10 7.32
C GLU A 5 42.77 16.17 6.50
N MET A 6 42.09 15.02 6.38
CA MET A 6 40.71 15.00 5.97
C MET A 6 39.84 15.51 7.15
N THR A 7 39.30 16.71 7.02
CA THR A 7 38.28 17.23 7.93
C THR A 7 37.03 16.38 7.80
N SER A 8 36.77 15.53 8.80
CA SER A 8 35.52 14.82 8.94
C SER A 8 34.42 15.86 9.22
N THR A 9 33.48 16.00 8.31
CA THR A 9 32.29 16.84 8.50
C THR A 9 31.43 16.17 9.60
N GLU A 10 31.43 16.75 10.80
CA GLU A 10 30.59 16.28 11.91
C GLU A 10 29.11 16.43 11.55
N ILE A 11 28.39 15.33 11.34
CA ILE A 11 26.96 15.32 11.08
C ILE A 11 26.24 15.33 12.42
N ARG A 12 25.37 16.31 12.66
CA ARG A 12 24.54 16.39 13.86
C ARG A 12 23.17 15.77 13.65
N CYS A 13 22.61 15.21 14.73
CA CYS A 13 21.25 14.68 14.73
C CYS A 13 20.23 15.79 14.43
N GLN A 14 19.32 15.54 13.47
CA GLN A 14 18.33 16.52 13.01
C GLN A 14 16.96 16.34 13.69
N ARG A 15 16.86 15.52 14.73
CA ARG A 15 15.61 15.29 15.46
C ARG A 15 15.33 16.40 16.45
N LEU A 16 14.05 16.80 16.54
CA LEU A 16 13.58 17.81 17.51
C LEU A 16 13.98 17.41 18.94
N GLY A 17 14.69 18.30 19.61
CA GLY A 17 15.14 18.11 21.00
C GLY A 17 16.41 17.27 21.16
N CYS A 18 17.08 16.88 20.09
CA CYS A 18 18.35 16.14 20.12
C CYS A 18 19.50 16.98 19.58
N SER A 19 20.59 17.09 20.34
CA SER A 19 21.82 17.83 19.99
C SER A 19 23.00 16.91 19.65
N GLY A 20 22.82 15.59 19.69
CA GLY A 20 23.85 14.59 19.51
C GLY A 20 24.48 14.58 18.12
N ARG A 21 25.68 14.00 18.03
CA ARG A 21 26.40 13.78 16.78
C ARG A 21 26.08 12.40 16.22
N ILE A 22 26.14 12.26 14.90
CA ILE A 22 26.03 10.97 14.25
C ILE A 22 27.42 10.31 14.19
N VAL A 23 27.59 9.21 14.90
CA VAL A 23 28.80 8.40 14.93
C VAL A 23 28.38 6.97 14.59
N ASP A 24 29.10 6.34 13.65
CA ASP A 24 28.83 4.98 13.18
C ASP A 24 27.37 4.72 12.73
N GLY A 25 26.75 5.76 12.11
CA GLY A 25 25.41 5.65 11.57
C GLY A 25 24.26 5.85 12.59
N ALA A 26 24.58 6.18 13.85
CA ALA A 26 23.60 6.47 14.89
C ALA A 26 23.93 7.76 15.65
N CYS A 27 22.94 8.41 16.23
CA CYS A 27 23.13 9.57 17.08
C CYS A 27 23.59 9.17 18.48
N GLU A 28 24.68 9.77 18.98
CA GLU A 28 25.23 9.49 20.32
C GLU A 28 24.23 9.77 21.45
N ASP A 29 23.35 10.78 21.31
CA ASP A 29 22.42 11.18 22.37
C ASP A 29 21.10 10.38 22.34
N CYS A 30 20.52 10.13 21.14
CA CYS A 30 19.22 9.49 21.05
C CYS A 30 19.28 8.06 20.46
N GLY A 31 20.46 7.58 20.10
CA GLY A 31 20.68 6.23 19.56
C GLY A 31 20.08 5.97 18.17
N LYS A 32 19.46 6.97 17.53
CA LYS A 32 18.70 6.81 16.28
C LYS A 32 19.53 7.16 15.05
N PRO A 33 19.30 6.49 13.89
CA PRO A 33 19.98 6.81 12.64
C PRO A 33 19.62 8.22 12.14
N PRO A 34 20.46 8.86 11.30
CA PRO A 34 20.19 10.21 10.79
C PRO A 34 18.93 10.24 9.91
N ILE A 35 18.17 11.31 10.00
CA ILE A 35 17.03 11.56 9.13
C ILE A 35 17.58 12.03 7.77
N GLY A 36 17.42 11.24 6.71
CA GLY A 36 17.61 11.70 5.32
C GLY A 36 19.02 11.71 4.75
N GLN A 37 19.93 10.79 5.12
CA GLN A 37 21.19 10.59 4.39
C GLN A 37 21.36 9.16 3.90
N SER A 38 21.16 9.04 2.65
CA SER A 38 21.64 8.31 1.48
C SER A 38 22.33 6.94 1.64
N LEU A 39 21.64 5.96 1.12
CA LEU A 39 22.03 4.62 0.66
C LEU A 39 23.05 4.59 -0.52
N LEU A 40 23.86 5.62 -0.72
CA LEU A 40 24.64 5.81 -1.95
C LEU A 40 25.98 5.09 -2.02
N LYS A 41 26.38 4.28 -1.04
CA LYS A 41 27.74 3.70 -1.03
C LYS A 41 27.87 2.22 -1.40
N GLU A 42 26.81 1.44 -1.50
CA GLU A 42 26.95 -0.03 -1.59
C GLU A 42 26.46 -0.72 -2.88
N LEU A 43 25.92 -0.01 -3.88
CA LEU A 43 25.41 -0.65 -5.10
C LEU A 43 26.32 -0.54 -6.34
N GLY A 44 27.60 -0.40 -6.15
CA GLY A 44 28.58 -0.42 -7.24
C GLY A 44 29.34 -1.74 -7.35
N ALA A 45 28.76 -2.80 -7.95
CA ALA A 45 29.51 -3.83 -8.70
C ALA A 45 28.59 -4.94 -9.24
N GLY A 46 28.49 -5.01 -10.55
CA GLY A 46 28.45 -6.27 -11.31
C GLY A 46 27.13 -6.97 -11.57
N ALA A 47 26.63 -6.91 -12.79
CA ALA A 47 26.61 -8.07 -13.70
C ALA A 47 25.83 -7.79 -14.98
N SER A 48 26.54 -7.90 -16.07
CA SER A 48 26.06 -8.00 -17.45
C SER A 48 25.44 -9.38 -17.66
N ALA A 49 24.24 -9.48 -18.22
CA ALA A 49 23.72 -10.74 -18.77
C ALA A 49 22.86 -10.49 -20.01
N THR A 50 23.21 -11.18 -21.01
CA THR A 50 22.83 -11.22 -22.41
C THR A 50 21.38 -11.58 -22.69
N VAL A 51 20.84 -10.89 -23.70
CA VAL A 51 19.54 -11.11 -24.36
C VAL A 51 19.59 -12.37 -25.22
N GLY A 52 18.61 -13.26 -25.07
CA GLY A 52 18.34 -14.37 -25.95
C GLY A 52 16.96 -14.26 -26.57
N THR A 53 16.94 -14.03 -27.87
CA THR A 53 15.77 -14.02 -28.75
C THR A 53 15.34 -15.46 -29.10
N SER A 54 14.05 -15.77 -29.09
CA SER A 54 13.50 -16.87 -29.88
C SER A 54 12.09 -16.56 -30.37
N ALA A 55 11.92 -17.01 -31.62
CA ALA A 55 10.91 -16.62 -32.56
C ALA A 55 9.59 -17.40 -32.48
N ALA A 56 8.64 -16.86 -33.18
CA ALA A 56 7.25 -17.22 -33.39
C ALA A 56 6.99 -18.61 -34.00
N THR A 57 5.77 -19.12 -33.77
CA THR A 57 5.05 -19.91 -34.76
C THR A 57 3.55 -19.66 -34.75
N ARG A 58 3.00 -19.58 -35.97
CA ARG A 58 1.60 -19.32 -36.36
C ARG A 58 0.78 -20.60 -36.38
N GLY A 59 -0.55 -20.43 -36.26
CA GLY A 59 -1.56 -21.44 -36.68
C GLY A 59 -2.95 -20.99 -36.30
N ALA A 60 -3.68 -20.44 -37.15
CA ALA A 60 -4.74 -20.81 -38.09
C ALA A 60 -6.14 -21.06 -37.48
N SER A 61 -7.01 -20.12 -37.78
CA SER A 61 -8.43 -20.13 -38.24
C SER A 61 -9.41 -21.20 -37.74
N GLY A 62 -10.58 -20.73 -37.28
CA GLY A 62 -11.80 -21.48 -37.15
C GLY A 62 -13.01 -20.59 -36.89
N THR A 63 -13.69 -20.20 -37.98
CA THR A 63 -14.99 -19.51 -37.98
C THR A 63 -16.11 -20.42 -37.47
N ARG A 64 -16.94 -19.93 -36.54
CA ARG A 64 -18.34 -20.39 -36.37
C ARG A 64 -19.28 -19.23 -36.07
N ARG A 65 -20.31 -19.15 -36.93
CA ARG A 65 -21.43 -18.23 -36.88
C ARG A 65 -22.42 -18.55 -35.75
N GLY A 66 -22.95 -17.50 -35.11
CA GLY A 66 -24.38 -17.37 -34.88
C GLY A 66 -24.89 -17.77 -33.51
N SER A 67 -25.21 -16.78 -32.71
CA SER A 67 -26.54 -16.72 -32.06
C SER A 67 -26.69 -15.32 -31.42
N ARG A 68 -27.72 -14.58 -31.83
CA ARG A 68 -28.15 -13.36 -31.15
C ARG A 68 -28.78 -13.79 -29.84
N SER A 69 -28.11 -13.53 -28.72
CA SER A 69 -28.72 -13.62 -27.41
C SER A 69 -28.84 -12.22 -26.81
N ALA A 70 -29.98 -11.94 -26.23
CA ALA A 70 -30.40 -10.69 -25.65
C ALA A 70 -29.31 -10.08 -24.76
N ARG A 71 -29.01 -8.79 -24.95
CA ARG A 71 -28.24 -7.98 -24.04
C ARG A 71 -29.03 -7.86 -22.73
N THR A 72 -28.84 -8.81 -21.84
CA THR A 72 -29.05 -8.57 -20.43
C THR A 72 -27.88 -7.71 -19.97
N THR A 73 -28.16 -6.46 -19.62
CA THR A 73 -27.23 -5.60 -18.89
C THR A 73 -26.96 -6.24 -17.53
N VAL A 74 -25.99 -7.14 -17.50
CA VAL A 74 -25.41 -7.64 -16.26
C VAL A 74 -24.59 -6.46 -15.71
N THR A 75 -25.18 -5.73 -14.78
CA THR A 75 -24.40 -4.88 -13.87
C THR A 75 -23.38 -5.80 -13.21
N THR A 76 -22.13 -5.69 -13.66
CA THR A 76 -20.99 -6.39 -13.07
C THR A 76 -20.79 -5.83 -11.67
N ARG A 77 -21.48 -6.42 -10.69
CA ARG A 77 -21.19 -6.18 -9.29
C ARG A 77 -19.83 -6.82 -9.05
N SER A 78 -18.81 -6.01 -8.79
CA SER A 78 -17.51 -6.51 -8.38
C SER A 78 -17.69 -7.35 -7.11
N ARG A 79 -17.29 -8.61 -7.17
CA ARG A 79 -17.39 -9.55 -6.05
C ARG A 79 -16.04 -9.59 -5.38
N LEU A 80 -15.81 -8.70 -4.42
CA LEU A 80 -14.69 -8.86 -3.51
C LEU A 80 -14.91 -10.11 -2.63
N VAL A 81 -13.80 -10.83 -2.38
CA VAL A 81 -13.74 -11.94 -1.41
C VAL A 81 -14.75 -13.05 -1.65
N GLY A 82 -14.57 -13.80 -2.75
CA GLY A 82 -15.30 -15.06 -2.96
C GLY A 82 -16.83 -14.95 -3.00
N GLY A 83 -17.37 -13.75 -3.31
CA GLY A 83 -18.81 -13.53 -3.42
C GLY A 83 -19.53 -13.26 -2.10
N LEU A 84 -18.85 -13.18 -0.97
CA LEU A 84 -19.45 -12.85 0.33
C LEU A 84 -19.97 -11.44 0.39
N MET A 85 -19.32 -10.50 -0.28
CA MET A 85 -19.74 -9.12 -0.35
C MET A 85 -19.73 -8.59 -1.79
N SER A 86 -20.77 -7.80 -2.11
CA SER A 86 -20.85 -7.03 -3.34
C SER A 86 -20.71 -5.56 -2.97
N LEU A 87 -19.58 -4.94 -3.32
CA LEU A 87 -19.41 -3.51 -3.14
C LEU A 87 -20.15 -2.75 -4.25
N PRO A 88 -20.80 -1.62 -3.94
CA PRO A 88 -21.36 -0.79 -4.97
C PRO A 88 -20.23 -0.23 -5.85
N PRO A 89 -20.34 -0.27 -7.19
CA PRO A 89 -19.38 0.36 -8.05
C PRO A 89 -19.37 1.86 -7.77
N LEU A 90 -18.21 2.43 -7.50
CA LEU A 90 -18.08 3.88 -7.46
C LEU A 90 -18.28 4.44 -8.87
N PRO A 91 -19.03 5.54 -9.03
CA PRO A 91 -19.16 6.16 -10.32
C PRO A 91 -17.78 6.63 -10.80
N SER A 92 -17.42 6.29 -12.04
CA SER A 92 -16.23 6.82 -12.69
C SER A 92 -16.33 8.35 -12.73
N THR A 93 -15.35 9.01 -12.15
CA THR A 93 -15.27 10.48 -12.16
C THR A 93 -14.41 10.90 -13.36
N ASP A 94 -14.85 11.91 -14.09
CA ASP A 94 -14.04 12.53 -15.13
C ASP A 94 -12.69 13.00 -14.54
N PRO A 95 -11.53 12.48 -15.03
CA PRO A 95 -10.22 12.82 -14.50
C PRO A 95 -9.95 14.33 -14.42
N LEU A 96 -10.47 15.11 -15.36
CA LEU A 96 -10.28 16.56 -15.39
C LEU A 96 -10.92 17.27 -14.20
N LYS A 97 -11.95 16.69 -13.57
CA LYS A 97 -12.56 17.25 -12.35
C LYS A 97 -11.68 17.16 -11.12
N LEU A 98 -10.61 16.34 -11.16
CA LEU A 98 -9.63 16.24 -10.09
C LEU A 98 -8.61 17.37 -10.12
N VAL A 99 -8.48 18.07 -11.26
CA VAL A 99 -7.52 19.16 -11.42
C VAL A 99 -7.92 20.33 -10.53
N MET A 100 -6.98 20.79 -9.71
CA MET A 100 -7.18 21.91 -8.81
C MET A 100 -7.20 23.23 -9.59
N GLU A 101 -8.25 24.00 -9.48
CA GLU A 101 -8.34 25.35 -10.07
C GLU A 101 -7.31 26.31 -9.45
N ARG A 102 -7.08 26.16 -8.12
CA ARG A 102 -6.11 26.93 -7.36
C ARG A 102 -5.22 25.99 -6.58
N PRO A 103 -4.04 25.64 -7.13
CA PRO A 103 -3.12 24.73 -6.48
C PRO A 103 -2.41 25.43 -5.32
N GLU A 104 -2.91 25.21 -4.11
CA GLU A 104 -2.33 25.73 -2.88
C GLU A 104 -2.08 24.61 -1.87
N VAL A 105 -0.89 24.58 -1.27
CA VAL A 105 -0.62 23.70 -0.14
C VAL A 105 -1.13 24.37 1.13
N PRO A 106 -2.07 23.75 1.87
CA PRO A 106 -2.57 24.32 3.12
C PRO A 106 -1.44 24.61 4.11
N ALA A 107 -1.50 25.75 4.82
CA ALA A 107 -0.47 26.16 5.77
C ALA A 107 -0.16 25.09 6.84
N ALA A 108 -1.15 24.28 7.22
CA ALA A 108 -0.98 23.15 8.14
C ALA A 108 -0.07 22.04 7.63
N LYS A 109 0.12 21.95 6.29
CA LYS A 109 0.95 20.93 5.61
C LYS A 109 2.27 21.48 5.08
N ARG A 110 2.61 22.72 5.37
CA ARG A 110 3.86 23.34 4.92
C ARG A 110 4.96 23.11 5.93
N PHE A 111 5.84 22.15 5.63
CA PHE A 111 7.04 21.85 6.42
C PHE A 111 8.27 22.01 5.54
N CYS A 112 9.31 22.61 6.09
CA CYS A 112 10.57 22.78 5.35
C CYS A 112 11.12 21.42 4.90
N PRO A 113 11.41 21.21 3.60
CA PRO A 113 11.89 19.92 3.09
C PRO A 113 13.29 19.55 3.59
N HIS A 114 14.00 20.47 4.27
CA HIS A 114 15.36 20.27 4.75
C HIS A 114 15.46 20.03 6.27
N CYS A 115 14.58 20.60 7.06
CA CYS A 115 14.64 20.49 8.53
C CYS A 115 13.28 20.18 9.16
N GLU A 116 12.26 19.89 8.35
CA GLU A 116 10.90 19.49 8.75
C GLU A 116 10.19 20.48 9.70
N GLN A 117 10.76 21.67 9.91
CA GLN A 117 10.13 22.71 10.71
C GLN A 117 8.98 23.36 9.91
N LYS A 118 7.92 23.69 10.63
CA LYS A 118 6.74 24.33 10.04
C LYS A 118 7.09 25.70 9.46
N VAL A 119 6.60 25.98 8.25
CA VAL A 119 6.75 27.25 7.57
C VAL A 119 5.40 27.82 7.16
N ASN A 120 5.26 29.14 7.21
CA ASN A 120 3.96 29.81 7.04
C ASN A 120 3.72 30.26 5.59
N ARG A 121 4.78 30.56 4.84
CA ARG A 121 4.70 31.02 3.44
C ARG A 121 4.71 29.83 2.49
N ASP A 122 4.26 30.04 1.27
CA ASP A 122 4.30 29.05 0.19
C ASP A 122 5.66 28.97 -0.50
N GLU A 123 6.49 30.02 -0.36
CA GLU A 123 7.89 30.04 -0.82
C GLU A 123 8.74 30.95 0.05
N GLY A 124 10.05 30.75 0.04
CA GLY A 124 10.99 31.59 0.75
C GLY A 124 12.19 30.82 1.32
N PHE A 125 12.80 31.40 2.35
CA PHE A 125 13.87 30.76 3.11
C PHE A 125 13.35 30.31 4.48
N CYS A 126 13.72 29.11 4.88
CA CYS A 126 13.32 28.56 6.17
C CYS A 126 13.93 29.37 7.32
N PRO A 127 13.14 29.87 8.28
CA PRO A 127 13.67 30.66 9.41
C PRO A 127 14.55 29.81 10.34
N HIS A 128 14.47 28.48 10.31
CA HIS A 128 15.25 27.59 11.18
C HIS A 128 16.57 27.14 10.54
N CYS A 129 16.58 26.72 9.26
CA CYS A 129 17.79 26.20 8.63
C CYS A 129 18.36 27.10 7.52
N GLY A 130 17.71 28.21 7.19
CA GLY A 130 18.15 29.16 6.16
C GLY A 130 18.04 28.65 4.71
N LYS A 131 17.62 27.39 4.48
CA LYS A 131 17.52 26.82 3.13
C LYS A 131 16.25 27.28 2.43
N PRO A 132 16.29 27.44 1.08
CA PRO A 132 15.11 27.82 0.31
C PRO A 132 14.08 26.70 0.26
N TYR A 133 12.81 27.06 0.19
CA TYR A 133 11.70 26.14 -0.04
C TYR A 133 10.66 26.77 -0.97
N ASN A 134 9.95 25.94 -1.71
CA ASN A 134 8.87 26.35 -2.60
C ASN A 134 7.79 25.26 -2.64
N PHE A 135 6.55 25.62 -2.33
CA PHE A 135 5.38 24.76 -2.37
C PHE A 135 4.48 25.05 -3.58
N LYS A 136 4.86 25.96 -4.47
CA LYS A 136 4.10 26.23 -5.68
C LYS A 136 4.25 25.09 -6.68
N ALA A 137 3.19 24.81 -7.40
CA ALA A 137 3.23 23.84 -8.50
C ALA A 137 4.21 24.31 -9.59
N SER A 138 5.17 23.45 -9.95
CA SER A 138 6.21 23.76 -10.93
C SER A 138 5.73 23.61 -12.36
N LEU A 139 4.84 22.64 -12.63
CA LEU A 139 4.26 22.39 -13.93
C LEU A 139 2.92 23.12 -14.10
N LYS A 140 2.68 23.61 -15.31
CA LYS A 140 1.45 24.30 -15.70
C LYS A 140 0.65 23.46 -16.71
N PRO A 141 -0.68 23.66 -16.80
CA PRO A 141 -1.46 23.06 -17.86
C PRO A 141 -0.89 23.40 -19.25
N GLY A 142 -0.72 22.38 -20.08
CA GLY A 142 -0.13 22.48 -21.41
C GLY A 142 1.38 22.23 -21.49
N ASP A 143 2.10 22.15 -20.36
CA ASP A 143 3.51 21.76 -20.38
C ASP A 143 3.65 20.31 -20.89
N ILE A 144 4.69 20.06 -21.71
CA ILE A 144 5.02 18.74 -22.23
C ILE A 144 6.22 18.19 -21.47
N VAL A 145 6.01 17.22 -20.65
CA VAL A 145 7.06 16.56 -19.86
C VAL A 145 7.58 15.34 -20.62
N GLY A 146 8.92 15.19 -20.68
CA GLY A 146 9.55 14.08 -21.39
C GLY A 146 9.20 13.98 -22.88
N GLY A 147 8.74 15.07 -23.50
CA GLY A 147 8.33 15.11 -24.91
C GLY A 147 7.04 14.35 -25.25
N GLN A 148 6.34 13.80 -24.26
CA GLN A 148 5.20 12.89 -24.46
C GLN A 148 3.99 13.19 -23.55
N PHE A 149 4.22 13.64 -22.33
CA PHE A 149 3.17 13.75 -21.32
C PHE A 149 2.68 15.19 -21.20
N GLU A 150 1.49 15.48 -21.73
CA GLU A 150 0.85 16.79 -21.65
C GLU A 150 0.18 16.98 -20.28
N VAL A 151 0.67 17.90 -19.50
CA VAL A 151 0.16 18.23 -18.16
C VAL A 151 -1.23 18.86 -18.28
N LYS A 152 -2.20 18.33 -17.54
CA LYS A 152 -3.55 18.91 -17.42
C LYS A 152 -3.69 19.77 -16.18
N GLY A 153 -2.90 19.52 -15.15
CA GLY A 153 -2.80 20.31 -13.93
C GLY A 153 -2.55 19.48 -12.68
N PRO A 154 -2.25 20.13 -11.54
CA PRO A 154 -2.03 19.45 -10.26
C PRO A 154 -3.35 18.90 -9.69
N ILE A 155 -3.28 17.70 -9.14
CA ILE A 155 -4.41 16.99 -8.52
C ILE A 155 -4.26 16.76 -7.04
N ALA A 156 -3.01 16.73 -6.53
CA ALA A 156 -2.72 16.55 -5.11
C ALA A 156 -1.33 17.08 -4.76
N PHE A 157 -1.10 17.27 -3.46
CA PHE A 157 0.23 17.52 -2.90
C PHE A 157 0.50 16.49 -1.80
N GLY A 158 1.62 15.78 -1.89
CA GLY A 158 2.06 14.75 -0.95
C GLY A 158 3.44 15.00 -0.36
N GLY A 159 3.96 14.07 0.41
CA GLY A 159 5.26 14.16 1.07
C GLY A 159 6.45 14.35 0.13
N MET A 160 6.35 13.86 -1.11
CA MET A 160 7.37 13.99 -2.16
C MET A 160 7.09 15.11 -3.17
N GLY A 161 6.08 15.96 -2.96
CA GLY A 161 5.77 17.07 -3.84
C GLY A 161 4.41 17.00 -4.51
N TRP A 162 4.27 17.76 -5.60
CA TRP A 162 3.06 17.83 -6.38
C TRP A 162 2.82 16.60 -7.22
N ILE A 163 1.56 16.24 -7.35
CA ILE A 163 1.05 15.15 -8.20
C ILE A 163 0.19 15.80 -9.29
N TYR A 164 0.49 15.52 -10.55
CA TYR A 164 -0.17 16.11 -11.69
C TYR A 164 -0.91 15.05 -12.50
N LEU A 165 -2.08 15.42 -12.99
CA LEU A 165 -2.75 14.69 -14.06
C LEU A 165 -2.12 15.07 -15.39
N ALA A 166 -1.80 14.08 -16.21
CA ALA A 166 -1.27 14.30 -17.55
C ALA A 166 -1.89 13.33 -18.56
N TRP A 167 -1.80 13.69 -19.82
CA TRP A 167 -2.21 12.87 -20.95
C TRP A 167 -0.98 12.35 -21.70
N ASP A 168 -0.86 11.06 -21.82
CA ASP A 168 0.13 10.39 -22.66
C ASP A 168 -0.30 10.52 -24.11
N THR A 169 0.34 11.43 -24.86
CA THR A 169 -0.03 11.75 -26.25
C THR A 169 0.32 10.65 -27.24
N VAL A 170 1.22 9.73 -26.87
CA VAL A 170 1.64 8.61 -27.71
C VAL A 170 0.71 7.41 -27.52
N LEU A 171 0.39 7.08 -26.26
CA LEU A 171 -0.44 5.92 -25.94
C LEU A 171 -1.92 6.26 -25.73
N ASN A 172 -2.30 7.53 -25.84
CA ASN A 172 -3.68 8.02 -25.70
C ASN A 172 -4.34 7.54 -24.40
N ARG A 173 -3.69 7.81 -23.27
CA ARG A 173 -4.19 7.41 -21.94
C ARG A 173 -3.88 8.46 -20.88
N TRP A 174 -4.66 8.42 -19.81
CA TRP A 174 -4.38 9.20 -18.60
C TRP A 174 -3.20 8.60 -17.84
N VAL A 175 -2.34 9.48 -17.33
CA VAL A 175 -1.22 9.14 -16.45
C VAL A 175 -1.12 10.15 -15.32
N VAL A 176 -0.39 9.78 -14.28
CA VAL A 176 -0.05 10.66 -13.16
C VAL A 176 1.45 10.93 -13.20
N LEU A 177 1.84 12.19 -13.04
CA LEU A 177 3.24 12.59 -12.86
C LEU A 177 3.43 12.95 -11.38
N LYS A 178 4.26 12.19 -10.67
CA LYS A 178 4.60 12.45 -9.27
C LYS A 178 6.00 13.06 -9.22
N GLY A 179 6.11 14.30 -8.69
CA GLY A 179 7.37 15.00 -8.53
C GLY A 179 8.31 14.28 -7.56
N LEU A 180 9.60 14.29 -7.89
CA LEU A 180 10.67 13.80 -7.01
C LEU A 180 11.29 15.02 -6.32
N LEU A 181 11.02 15.20 -5.04
CA LEU A 181 11.72 16.22 -4.25
C LEU A 181 13.21 15.86 -4.18
N ASN A 182 14.08 16.84 -4.47
CA ASN A 182 15.55 16.78 -4.37
C ASN A 182 16.36 16.21 -5.55
N ALA A 183 15.87 16.32 -6.78
CA ALA A 183 16.69 16.03 -7.97
C ALA A 183 17.74 17.13 -8.31
N LYS A 184 18.11 18.00 -7.35
CA LYS A 184 19.13 19.03 -7.58
C LYS A 184 20.57 18.52 -7.54
N ASP A 185 20.76 17.30 -7.06
CA ASP A 185 22.02 16.58 -7.09
C ASP A 185 21.88 15.43 -8.11
N GLU A 186 22.59 15.51 -9.22
CA GLU A 186 22.48 14.51 -10.30
C GLU A 186 22.85 13.10 -9.81
N GLU A 187 23.80 12.99 -8.88
CA GLU A 187 24.18 11.70 -8.29
C GLU A 187 23.08 11.15 -7.38
N ALA A 188 22.47 12.01 -6.56
CA ALA A 188 21.33 11.64 -5.71
C ALA A 188 20.09 11.29 -6.53
N ALA A 189 19.85 11.99 -7.66
CA ALA A 189 18.77 11.69 -8.57
C ALA A 189 18.99 10.36 -9.31
N ALA A 190 20.20 10.09 -9.80
CA ALA A 190 20.53 8.83 -10.45
C ALA A 190 20.39 7.63 -9.51
N ALA A 191 20.82 7.79 -8.26
CA ALA A 191 20.68 6.73 -7.25
C ALA A 191 19.21 6.53 -6.84
N ALA A 192 18.43 7.59 -6.68
CA ALA A 192 17.00 7.47 -6.43
C ALA A 192 16.24 6.82 -7.60
N VAL A 193 16.70 7.03 -8.83
CA VAL A 193 16.18 6.32 -10.01
C VAL A 193 16.58 4.86 -9.99
N ALA A 194 17.85 4.53 -9.72
CA ALA A 194 18.33 3.15 -9.65
C ALA A 194 17.62 2.35 -8.53
N GLU A 195 17.45 2.96 -7.35
CA GLU A 195 16.69 2.39 -6.22
C GLU A 195 15.23 2.11 -6.59
N ARG A 196 14.66 2.90 -7.50
CA ARG A 196 13.26 2.77 -7.93
C ARG A 196 13.07 1.97 -9.22
N GLN A 197 14.14 1.63 -9.93
CA GLN A 197 14.04 0.77 -11.12
C GLN A 197 13.43 -0.59 -10.80
N PHE A 198 13.67 -1.15 -9.61
CA PHE A 198 13.03 -2.40 -9.20
C PHE A 198 11.50 -2.24 -9.07
N LEU A 199 11.03 -1.04 -8.71
CA LEU A 199 9.58 -0.76 -8.64
C LEU A 199 8.91 -0.82 -10.01
N ALA A 200 9.62 -0.50 -11.07
CA ALA A 200 9.10 -0.64 -12.43
C ALA A 200 8.94 -2.12 -12.86
N ALA A 201 9.63 -3.04 -12.17
CA ALA A 201 9.49 -4.47 -12.38
C ALA A 201 8.29 -5.08 -11.63
N VAL A 202 7.73 -4.37 -10.64
CA VAL A 202 6.53 -4.79 -9.90
C VAL A 202 5.33 -4.78 -10.84
N LYS A 203 4.76 -5.97 -11.09
CA LYS A 203 3.57 -6.14 -11.94
C LYS A 203 2.51 -6.90 -11.18
N ASN A 204 1.61 -6.18 -10.57
CA ASN A 204 0.47 -6.74 -9.86
C ASN A 204 -0.76 -5.84 -10.12
N PRO A 205 -1.93 -6.38 -10.47
CA PRO A 205 -3.12 -5.57 -10.77
C PRO A 205 -3.60 -4.73 -9.57
N ARG A 206 -3.20 -5.10 -8.35
CA ARG A 206 -3.54 -4.40 -7.10
C ARG A 206 -2.47 -3.39 -6.67
N ILE A 207 -1.47 -3.13 -7.51
CA ILE A 207 -0.41 -2.15 -7.27
C ILE A 207 -0.36 -1.23 -8.48
N VAL A 208 -0.26 0.08 -8.22
CA VAL A 208 -0.14 1.08 -9.28
C VAL A 208 1.08 0.81 -10.15
N GLY A 209 0.87 0.77 -11.47
CA GLY A 209 1.95 0.57 -12.43
C GLY A 209 2.83 1.81 -12.57
N ILE A 210 4.15 1.64 -12.47
CA ILE A 210 5.13 2.67 -12.82
C ILE A 210 5.52 2.46 -14.28
N TYR A 211 5.32 3.50 -15.10
CA TYR A 211 5.53 3.41 -16.54
C TYR A 211 6.88 3.95 -16.98
N ASN A 212 7.33 5.06 -16.37
CA ASN A 212 8.56 5.73 -16.77
C ASN A 212 9.09 6.67 -15.68
N PHE A 213 10.33 7.12 -15.89
CA PHE A 213 10.96 8.23 -15.16
C PHE A 213 11.38 9.27 -16.17
N VAL A 214 10.94 10.51 -15.99
CA VAL A 214 11.20 11.59 -16.94
C VAL A 214 11.67 12.84 -16.19
N THR A 215 12.36 13.70 -16.91
CA THR A 215 12.80 15.01 -16.40
C THR A 215 12.14 16.15 -17.14
N HIS A 216 11.91 17.25 -16.45
CA HIS A 216 11.48 18.52 -17.03
C HIS A 216 12.27 19.64 -16.37
N GLY A 217 13.16 20.29 -17.13
CA GLY A 217 14.16 21.18 -16.54
C GLY A 217 15.09 20.44 -15.56
N ALA A 218 15.18 20.95 -14.33
CA ALA A 218 15.97 20.34 -13.25
C ALA A 218 15.15 19.39 -12.37
N GLU A 219 13.88 19.13 -12.67
CA GLU A 219 13.01 18.32 -11.85
C GLU A 219 12.76 16.94 -12.46
N GLY A 220 12.76 15.90 -11.62
CA GLY A 220 12.42 14.54 -12.00
C GLY A 220 10.97 14.18 -11.68
N PHE A 221 10.36 13.34 -12.50
CA PHE A 221 8.98 12.87 -12.32
C PHE A 221 8.88 11.37 -12.54
N ILE A 222 8.12 10.72 -11.68
CA ILE A 222 7.67 9.34 -11.89
C ILE A 222 6.38 9.41 -12.70
N VAL A 223 6.34 8.72 -13.85
CA VAL A 223 5.14 8.52 -14.64
C VAL A 223 4.48 7.23 -14.21
N MET A 224 3.25 7.31 -13.73
CA MET A 224 2.55 6.16 -13.20
C MET A 224 1.11 6.07 -13.72
N GLU A 225 0.53 4.92 -13.50
CA GLU A 225 -0.87 4.63 -13.81
C GLU A 225 -1.79 5.66 -13.16
N TYR A 226 -2.76 6.16 -13.92
CA TYR A 226 -3.88 6.90 -13.37
C TYR A 226 -4.93 5.89 -12.86
N VAL A 227 -5.27 5.98 -11.59
CA VAL A 227 -6.31 5.17 -10.94
C VAL A 227 -7.56 6.05 -10.81
N GLY A 228 -8.64 5.65 -11.45
CA GLY A 228 -9.86 6.45 -11.58
C GLY A 228 -10.80 6.42 -10.36
N GLY A 229 -10.33 5.92 -9.24
CA GLY A 229 -11.11 5.69 -8.04
C GLY A 229 -11.00 6.80 -7.00
N ARG A 230 -11.31 6.41 -5.74
CA ARG A 230 -11.22 7.29 -4.56
C ARG A 230 -10.33 6.66 -3.50
N THR A 231 -9.52 7.47 -2.83
CA THR A 231 -8.74 6.99 -1.68
C THR A 231 -9.69 6.56 -0.55
N ILE A 232 -9.32 5.50 0.14
CA ILE A 232 -10.12 5.04 1.29
C ILE A 232 -10.18 6.12 2.38
N LYS A 233 -9.14 6.91 2.51
CA LYS A 233 -9.17 8.10 3.39
C LYS A 233 -10.27 9.08 3.01
N SER A 234 -10.49 9.35 1.72
CA SER A 234 -11.56 10.28 1.31
C SER A 234 -12.94 9.72 1.65
N LEU A 235 -13.15 8.41 1.45
CA LEU A 235 -14.39 7.74 1.83
C LEU A 235 -14.64 7.84 3.33
N ARG A 236 -13.62 7.53 4.14
CA ARG A 236 -13.71 7.62 5.60
C ARG A 236 -13.94 9.06 6.08
N LYS A 237 -13.31 10.06 5.46
CA LYS A 237 -13.49 11.47 5.82
C LYS A 237 -14.93 11.96 5.59
N GLU A 238 -15.59 11.48 4.55
CA GLU A 238 -16.96 11.87 4.22
C GLU A 238 -18.00 11.10 5.02
N GLY A 239 -17.80 9.79 5.21
CA GLY A 239 -18.76 8.87 5.81
C GLY A 239 -18.48 8.52 7.28
N GLY A 240 -17.36 8.94 7.86
CA GLY A 240 -16.90 8.46 9.18
C GLY A 240 -16.30 7.06 9.12
N PRO A 241 -16.24 6.33 10.26
CA PRO A 241 -15.79 4.94 10.28
C PRO A 241 -16.59 4.06 9.33
N LEU A 242 -15.89 3.17 8.63
CA LEU A 242 -16.51 2.26 7.68
C LEU A 242 -17.26 1.11 8.39
N PRO A 243 -18.31 0.58 7.80
CA PRO A 243 -18.90 -0.67 8.27
C PRO A 243 -17.86 -1.79 8.31
N VAL A 244 -17.83 -2.56 9.41
CA VAL A 244 -16.81 -3.62 9.62
C VAL A 244 -16.70 -4.58 8.43
N PRO A 245 -17.80 -5.14 7.85
CA PRO A 245 -17.67 -6.02 6.69
C PRO A 245 -17.02 -5.36 5.48
N GLU A 246 -17.27 -4.08 5.27
CA GLU A 246 -16.71 -3.31 4.15
C GLU A 246 -15.19 -3.10 4.33
N ALA A 247 -14.78 -2.65 5.53
CA ALA A 247 -13.35 -2.49 5.86
C ALA A 247 -12.58 -3.81 5.76
N LEU A 248 -13.16 -4.91 6.27
CA LEU A 248 -12.57 -6.25 6.14
C LEU A 248 -12.43 -6.68 4.68
N ALA A 249 -13.43 -6.40 3.83
CA ALA A 249 -13.39 -6.73 2.41
C ALA A 249 -12.30 -5.94 1.67
N TYR A 250 -12.09 -4.65 2.00
CA TYR A 250 -11.00 -3.86 1.42
C TYR A 250 -9.63 -4.39 1.82
N ILE A 251 -9.44 -4.71 3.09
CA ILE A 251 -8.16 -5.27 3.56
C ILE A 251 -7.90 -6.65 2.95
N LEU A 252 -8.89 -7.53 2.90
CA LEU A 252 -8.77 -8.81 2.20
C LEU A 252 -8.47 -8.63 0.70
N GLY A 253 -9.03 -7.60 0.08
CA GLY A 253 -8.75 -7.26 -1.31
C GLY A 253 -7.30 -6.85 -1.54
N ILE A 254 -6.64 -6.20 -0.58
CA ILE A 254 -5.28 -5.67 -0.75
C ILE A 254 -4.19 -6.65 -0.31
N LEU A 255 -4.45 -7.59 0.61
CA LEU A 255 -3.45 -8.54 1.12
C LEU A 255 -2.71 -9.34 0.05
N PRO A 256 -3.33 -9.76 -1.09
CA PRO A 256 -2.59 -10.39 -2.17
C PRO A 256 -1.49 -9.51 -2.79
N ALA A 257 -1.59 -8.17 -2.69
CA ALA A 257 -0.50 -7.29 -3.09
C ALA A 257 0.68 -7.37 -2.12
N PHE A 258 0.41 -7.46 -0.80
CA PHE A 258 1.44 -7.69 0.21
C PHE A 258 2.12 -9.05 0.05
N ALA A 259 1.34 -10.13 -0.10
CA ALA A 259 1.90 -11.47 -0.38
C ALA A 259 2.84 -11.45 -1.60
N TYR A 260 2.45 -10.74 -2.67
CA TYR A 260 3.27 -10.59 -3.86
C TYR A 260 4.55 -9.80 -3.60
N LEU A 261 4.51 -8.67 -2.86
CA LEU A 261 5.68 -7.87 -2.52
C LEU A 261 6.64 -8.66 -1.62
N HIS A 262 6.13 -9.29 -0.58
CA HIS A 262 6.90 -10.11 0.36
C HIS A 262 7.61 -11.26 -0.36
N ALA A 263 6.93 -11.95 -1.30
CA ALA A 263 7.55 -12.98 -2.13
C ALA A 263 8.69 -12.46 -3.03
N GLN A 264 8.75 -11.15 -3.30
CA GLN A 264 9.85 -10.49 -4.00
C GLN A 264 10.92 -9.93 -3.04
N GLY A 265 10.83 -10.20 -1.73
CA GLY A 265 11.73 -9.65 -0.71
C GLY A 265 11.55 -8.14 -0.50
N ILE A 266 10.34 -7.63 -0.65
CA ILE A 266 10.00 -6.21 -0.60
C ILE A 266 9.03 -5.95 0.54
N ALA A 267 9.34 -4.99 1.42
CA ALA A 267 8.44 -4.43 2.41
C ALA A 267 7.83 -3.11 1.91
N TYR A 268 6.53 -2.92 2.17
CA TYR A 268 5.79 -1.73 1.76
C TYR A 268 6.02 -0.52 2.67
N CYS A 269 6.14 -0.75 3.97
CA CYS A 269 6.52 0.16 5.07
C CYS A 269 5.50 1.24 5.47
N ASP A 270 4.74 1.83 4.56
CA ASP A 270 3.86 2.99 4.82
C ASP A 270 2.40 2.74 4.41
N PHE A 271 1.81 1.61 4.84
CA PHE A 271 0.42 1.34 4.54
C PHE A 271 -0.53 2.10 5.48
N LYS A 272 -1.43 2.87 4.86
CA LYS A 272 -2.44 3.71 5.53
C LYS A 272 -3.58 4.06 4.58
N PRO A 273 -4.72 4.59 5.05
CA PRO A 273 -5.89 4.90 4.21
C PRO A 273 -5.63 5.87 3.05
N ASP A 274 -4.53 6.67 3.12
CA ASP A 274 -4.10 7.56 2.04
C ASP A 274 -3.52 6.80 0.84
N ASN A 275 -2.90 5.63 1.07
CA ASN A 275 -2.02 4.95 0.14
C ASN A 275 -2.71 3.81 -0.62
N PHE A 276 -4.04 3.67 -0.50
CA PHE A 276 -4.80 2.77 -1.36
C PHE A 276 -6.14 3.35 -1.78
N MET A 277 -6.58 2.97 -2.96
CA MET A 277 -7.80 3.46 -3.61
C MET A 277 -8.75 2.32 -3.91
N LEU A 278 -10.04 2.67 -3.92
CA LEU A 278 -11.11 1.83 -4.45
C LEU A 278 -11.42 2.29 -5.88
N GLU A 279 -11.29 1.39 -6.86
CA GLU A 279 -11.58 1.59 -8.27
C GLU A 279 -12.46 0.45 -8.78
N GLU A 280 -13.64 0.77 -9.31
CA GLU A 280 -14.60 -0.20 -9.89
C GLU A 280 -14.92 -1.42 -9.00
N GLY A 281 -14.78 -1.27 -7.66
CA GLY A 281 -15.03 -2.33 -6.69
C GLY A 281 -13.82 -3.19 -6.35
N ASP A 282 -12.64 -2.90 -6.90
CA ASP A 282 -11.33 -3.46 -6.50
C ASP A 282 -10.50 -2.44 -5.75
N VAL A 283 -9.53 -2.90 -4.99
CA VAL A 283 -8.60 -2.05 -4.23
C VAL A 283 -7.21 -2.10 -4.84
N LYS A 284 -6.52 -0.95 -4.84
CA LYS A 284 -5.19 -0.81 -5.43
C LYS A 284 -4.29 0.06 -4.56
N LEU A 285 -3.05 -0.39 -4.30
CA LEU A 285 -1.98 0.41 -3.70
C LEU A 285 -1.53 1.48 -4.69
N ILE A 286 -1.43 2.74 -4.24
CA ILE A 286 -1.15 3.88 -5.12
C ILE A 286 0.15 4.62 -4.82
N ASP A 287 0.76 4.38 -3.68
CA ASP A 287 2.01 5.02 -3.30
C ASP A 287 3.09 4.01 -2.93
N MET A 288 4.14 3.94 -3.75
CA MET A 288 5.29 3.07 -3.55
C MET A 288 6.51 3.83 -2.98
N GLY A 289 6.30 5.03 -2.42
CA GLY A 289 7.39 5.90 -1.99
C GLY A 289 8.11 5.43 -0.72
N GLY A 290 7.47 4.60 0.11
CA GLY A 290 8.05 4.03 1.33
C GLY A 290 8.68 2.64 1.15
N VAL A 291 8.47 2.04 -0.01
CA VAL A 291 8.86 0.65 -0.30
C VAL A 291 10.37 0.47 -0.27
N ARG A 292 10.81 -0.64 0.33
CA ARG A 292 12.23 -1.01 0.38
C ARG A 292 12.44 -2.52 0.28
N ARG A 293 13.65 -2.94 -0.04
CA ARG A 293 14.04 -4.35 0.05
C ARG A 293 14.20 -4.76 1.52
N ILE A 294 13.76 -5.96 1.84
CA ILE A 294 13.83 -6.51 3.22
C ILE A 294 15.29 -6.76 3.63
N ASP A 295 16.13 -7.16 2.67
CA ASP A 295 17.56 -7.43 2.85
C ASP A 295 18.44 -6.16 2.80
N ALA A 296 17.85 -4.96 2.61
CA ALA A 296 18.62 -3.73 2.58
C ALA A 296 19.05 -3.31 3.98
N GLU A 297 20.34 -3.27 4.23
CA GLU A 297 20.92 -2.75 5.46
C GLU A 297 21.04 -1.21 5.40
N GLY A 298 20.66 -0.54 6.48
CA GLY A 298 20.78 0.92 6.61
C GLY A 298 19.79 1.71 5.73
N GLY A 299 20.05 3.01 5.57
CA GLY A 299 19.23 3.94 4.79
C GLY A 299 17.96 4.44 5.51
N PRO A 300 17.28 5.45 4.92
CA PRO A 300 16.09 6.04 5.53
C PRO A 300 14.90 5.09 5.45
N ILE A 301 14.15 5.00 6.53
CA ILE A 301 12.87 4.27 6.59
C ILE A 301 11.77 5.33 6.57
N PHE A 302 10.93 5.28 5.54
CA PHE A 302 9.77 6.17 5.44
C PHE A 302 8.55 5.46 6.01
N TYR A 303 7.97 6.05 7.04
CA TYR A 303 6.77 5.54 7.70
C TYR A 303 5.91 6.69 8.22
N THR A 304 4.68 6.41 8.54
CA THR A 304 3.75 7.34 9.18
C THR A 304 3.57 6.98 10.65
N ALA A 305 3.81 7.93 11.55
CA ALA A 305 3.59 7.75 12.99
C ALA A 305 2.15 7.26 13.27
N GLY A 306 2.03 6.31 14.19
CA GLY A 306 0.78 5.67 14.55
C GLY A 306 0.35 4.49 13.67
N TYR A 307 1.00 4.30 12.50
CA TYR A 307 0.81 3.12 11.66
C TYR A 307 2.02 2.18 11.71
N ALA A 308 3.21 2.71 11.87
CA ALA A 308 4.44 1.91 11.90
C ALA A 308 4.53 1.01 13.14
N ALA A 309 5.13 -0.17 12.95
CA ALA A 309 5.43 -1.09 14.04
C ALA A 309 6.42 -0.46 15.04
N PRO A 310 6.28 -0.74 16.36
CA PRO A 310 7.10 -0.13 17.42
C PRO A 310 8.59 -0.25 17.15
N GLU A 311 9.07 -1.44 16.75
CA GLU A 311 10.47 -1.73 16.48
C GLU A 311 11.03 -0.90 15.32
N VAL A 312 10.19 -0.59 14.32
CA VAL A 312 10.56 0.27 13.19
C VAL A 312 10.58 1.74 13.62
N ALA A 313 9.54 2.17 14.32
CA ALA A 313 9.42 3.56 14.77
C ALA A 313 10.51 3.94 15.78
N ASN A 314 10.92 3.01 16.63
CA ASN A 314 11.98 3.20 17.62
C ASN A 314 13.38 3.01 17.04
N GLY A 315 13.52 2.48 15.81
CA GLY A 315 14.80 2.18 15.19
C GLY A 315 15.49 0.93 15.77
N GLU A 316 14.72 0.04 16.38
CA GLU A 316 15.17 -1.23 16.99
C GLU A 316 15.15 -2.40 15.99
N GLY A 317 14.42 -2.24 14.88
CA GLY A 317 14.28 -3.26 13.83
C GLY A 317 14.17 -2.66 12.44
N SER A 318 14.41 -3.51 11.44
CA SER A 318 14.22 -3.19 10.02
C SER A 318 12.84 -3.62 9.53
N PRO A 319 12.24 -2.88 8.57
CA PRO A 319 11.00 -3.28 7.93
C PRO A 319 11.09 -4.67 7.28
N ASN A 320 10.06 -5.47 7.49
CA ASN A 320 9.89 -6.82 6.94
C ASN A 320 8.40 -7.14 6.77
N GLU A 321 8.07 -8.37 6.41
CA GLU A 321 6.69 -8.82 6.22
C GLU A 321 5.81 -8.59 7.45
N VAL A 322 6.35 -8.89 8.64
CA VAL A 322 5.60 -8.80 9.91
C VAL A 322 5.32 -7.35 10.28
N THR A 323 6.25 -6.44 10.00
CA THR A 323 6.04 -5.00 10.22
C THR A 323 4.99 -4.43 9.26
N ASP A 324 4.92 -4.91 8.02
CA ASP A 324 3.86 -4.55 7.09
C ASP A 324 2.49 -5.01 7.58
N LEU A 325 2.39 -6.25 8.08
CA LEU A 325 1.13 -6.79 8.61
C LEU A 325 0.65 -6.04 9.86
N TYR A 326 1.59 -5.50 10.66
CA TYR A 326 1.25 -4.55 11.72
C TYR A 326 0.60 -3.29 11.14
N THR A 327 1.17 -2.68 10.08
CA THR A 327 0.58 -1.48 9.46
C THR A 327 -0.81 -1.78 8.87
N VAL A 328 -1.03 -2.99 8.34
CA VAL A 328 -2.35 -3.45 7.87
C VAL A 328 -3.34 -3.51 9.03
N GLY A 329 -2.95 -4.07 10.17
CA GLY A 329 -3.76 -4.10 11.40
C GLY A 329 -4.12 -2.69 11.89
N ARG A 330 -3.15 -1.79 11.94
CA ARG A 330 -3.37 -0.37 12.33
C ARG A 330 -4.31 0.35 11.37
N THR A 331 -4.13 0.10 10.07
CA THR A 331 -5.02 0.66 9.04
C THR A 331 -6.44 0.15 9.20
N LEU A 332 -6.64 -1.17 9.38
CA LEU A 332 -7.97 -1.73 9.63
C LEU A 332 -8.62 -1.11 10.87
N ALA A 333 -7.87 -0.94 11.97
CA ALA A 333 -8.35 -0.28 13.18
C ALA A 333 -8.82 1.16 12.89
N ASP A 334 -8.02 1.95 12.17
CA ASP A 334 -8.38 3.31 11.77
C ASP A 334 -9.62 3.35 10.85
N LEU A 335 -9.81 2.34 10.00
CA LEU A 335 -10.99 2.30 9.12
C LEU A 335 -12.31 2.10 9.88
N VAL A 336 -12.31 1.32 10.95
CA VAL A 336 -13.54 0.91 11.65
C VAL A 336 -13.82 1.68 12.94
N MET A 337 -12.86 2.45 13.44
CA MET A 337 -12.98 3.19 14.69
C MET A 337 -12.71 4.68 14.51
N ASP A 338 -13.33 5.51 15.33
CA ASP A 338 -13.00 6.93 15.39
C ASP A 338 -12.01 7.20 16.51
N PHE A 339 -10.72 7.14 16.19
CA PHE A 339 -9.63 7.47 17.10
C PHE A 339 -8.45 8.08 16.32
N LYS A 340 -7.55 8.72 17.04
CA LYS A 340 -6.32 9.26 16.44
C LYS A 340 -5.16 8.34 16.81
N PRO A 341 -4.48 7.71 15.86
CA PRO A 341 -3.36 6.79 16.12
C PRO A 341 -2.07 7.55 16.49
N ILE A 342 -2.15 8.44 17.47
CA ILE A 342 -1.05 9.26 18.00
C ILE A 342 -1.16 9.35 19.53
N GLY A 343 -0.08 9.71 20.21
CA GLY A 343 -0.02 9.86 21.66
C GLY A 343 -0.30 8.53 22.36
N ALA A 344 -1.33 8.45 23.21
CA ALA A 344 -1.67 7.23 23.94
C ALA A 344 -1.97 6.04 23.01
N TYR A 345 -2.44 6.30 21.79
CA TYR A 345 -2.78 5.28 20.80
C TYR A 345 -1.73 5.12 19.70
N GLU A 346 -0.52 5.64 19.86
CA GLU A 346 0.54 5.49 18.86
C GLU A 346 0.87 4.01 18.60
N PHE A 347 0.96 3.20 19.66
CA PHE A 347 1.20 1.76 19.57
C PHE A 347 0.12 0.90 20.24
N ALA A 348 -0.93 1.53 20.78
CA ALA A 348 -2.05 0.86 21.42
C ALA A 348 -3.33 0.98 20.59
N LEU A 349 -4.29 0.10 20.87
CA LEU A 349 -5.66 0.20 20.37
C LEU A 349 -6.58 0.76 21.45
N PRO A 350 -7.65 1.46 21.08
CA PRO A 350 -8.75 1.75 22.02
C PRO A 350 -9.34 0.46 22.57
N THR A 351 -9.86 0.53 23.79
CA THR A 351 -10.51 -0.59 24.44
C THR A 351 -11.96 -0.76 23.96
N PRO A 352 -12.59 -1.94 24.17
CA PRO A 352 -14.02 -2.13 23.88
C PRO A 352 -14.94 -1.16 24.64
N ALA A 353 -14.53 -0.68 25.82
CA ALA A 353 -15.28 0.33 26.58
C ALA A 353 -15.29 1.69 25.90
N GLU A 354 -14.24 2.02 25.13
CA GLU A 354 -14.09 3.29 24.39
C GLU A 354 -14.71 3.21 22.99
N GLN A 355 -14.77 2.00 22.41
CA GLN A 355 -15.20 1.76 21.04
C GLN A 355 -16.25 0.64 20.98
N PRO A 356 -17.55 0.96 20.98
CA PRO A 356 -18.64 -0.04 20.97
C PRO A 356 -18.55 -1.06 19.83
N VAL A 357 -18.02 -0.67 18.66
CA VAL A 357 -17.81 -1.56 17.52
C VAL A 357 -16.98 -2.80 17.88
N LEU A 358 -16.08 -2.69 18.84
CA LEU A 358 -15.23 -3.80 19.32
C LEU A 358 -16.01 -4.76 20.23
N VAL A 359 -17.02 -4.27 20.95
CA VAL A 359 -17.94 -5.12 21.73
C VAL A 359 -18.84 -5.93 20.80
N GLU A 360 -19.36 -5.28 19.76
CA GLU A 360 -20.26 -5.91 18.78
C GLU A 360 -19.52 -6.92 17.88
N ASN A 361 -18.21 -6.78 17.73
CA ASN A 361 -17.37 -7.61 16.85
C ASN A 361 -16.13 -8.12 17.60
N GLU A 362 -16.33 -9.03 18.56
CA GLU A 362 -15.24 -9.56 19.42
C GLU A 362 -14.15 -10.24 18.60
N ALA A 363 -14.50 -10.99 17.56
CA ALA A 363 -13.52 -11.64 16.69
C ALA A 363 -12.63 -10.64 15.97
N LEU A 364 -13.18 -9.48 15.52
CA LEU A 364 -12.40 -8.37 14.97
C LEU A 364 -11.43 -7.82 16.01
N TYR A 365 -11.89 -7.59 17.25
CA TYR A 365 -11.02 -7.07 18.30
C TYR A 365 -9.83 -7.99 18.59
N ARG A 366 -10.07 -9.28 18.70
CA ARG A 366 -9.00 -10.29 18.89
C ARG A 366 -8.02 -10.33 17.72
N LEU A 367 -8.54 -10.23 16.50
CA LEU A 367 -7.70 -10.14 15.30
C LEU A 367 -6.82 -8.89 15.32
N LEU A 368 -7.38 -7.72 15.66
CA LEU A 368 -6.65 -6.47 15.76
C LEU A 368 -5.57 -6.53 16.84
N LEU A 369 -5.87 -7.09 18.02
CA LEU A 369 -4.88 -7.30 19.10
C LEU A 369 -3.70 -8.16 18.62
N ARG A 370 -3.97 -9.22 17.87
CA ARG A 370 -2.90 -10.06 17.30
C ARG A 370 -2.12 -9.30 16.23
N ALA A 371 -2.80 -8.65 15.28
CA ALA A 371 -2.15 -7.94 14.18
C ALA A 371 -1.24 -6.81 14.67
N THR A 372 -1.63 -6.14 15.77
CA THR A 372 -0.90 -4.99 16.35
C THR A 372 -0.18 -5.35 17.66
N HIS A 373 0.13 -6.62 17.87
CA HIS A 373 0.85 -7.04 19.07
C HIS A 373 2.23 -6.37 19.13
N HIS A 374 2.68 -5.99 20.34
CA HIS A 374 3.97 -5.34 20.53
C HIS A 374 5.13 -6.25 20.12
N ASP A 375 5.08 -7.50 20.54
CA ASP A 375 6.03 -8.54 20.16
C ASP A 375 5.75 -9.03 18.72
N PRO A 376 6.70 -8.91 17.77
CA PRO A 376 6.54 -9.35 16.39
C PRO A 376 6.23 -10.85 16.24
N ASP A 377 6.76 -11.68 17.12
CA ASP A 377 6.58 -13.14 17.06
C ASP A 377 5.14 -13.58 17.39
N GLN A 378 4.36 -12.70 18.05
CA GLN A 378 2.96 -12.93 18.37
C GLN A 378 2.00 -12.41 17.28
N ARG A 379 2.52 -11.76 16.25
CA ARG A 379 1.72 -11.25 15.12
C ARG A 379 1.44 -12.32 14.08
N PHE A 380 0.73 -11.94 13.03
CA PHE A 380 0.67 -12.71 11.79
C PHE A 380 2.05 -12.72 11.12
N GLN A 381 2.49 -13.89 10.69
CA GLN A 381 3.81 -14.06 10.07
C GLN A 381 3.76 -13.92 8.56
N THR A 382 2.60 -14.17 7.93
CA THR A 382 2.42 -14.06 6.49
C THR A 382 1.10 -13.34 6.14
N ALA A 383 1.06 -12.73 4.96
CA ALA A 383 -0.15 -12.10 4.45
C ALA A 383 -1.28 -13.12 4.23
N ASP A 384 -0.96 -14.35 3.84
CA ASP A 384 -1.93 -15.43 3.65
C ASP A 384 -2.53 -15.88 4.98
N GLU A 385 -1.72 -16.03 6.04
CA GLU A 385 -2.21 -16.33 7.39
C GLU A 385 -3.19 -15.25 7.87
N MET A 386 -2.83 -13.98 7.70
CA MET A 386 -3.70 -12.87 8.07
C MET A 386 -4.99 -12.86 7.25
N ALA A 387 -4.91 -13.15 5.94
CA ALA A 387 -6.06 -13.20 5.05
C ALA A 387 -7.05 -14.31 5.47
N ASP A 388 -6.57 -15.48 5.84
CA ASP A 388 -7.41 -16.59 6.30
C ASP A 388 -8.18 -16.24 7.58
N GLN A 389 -7.53 -15.58 8.54
CA GLN A 389 -8.19 -15.12 9.76
C GLN A 389 -9.21 -13.99 9.49
N LEU A 390 -8.83 -12.99 8.68
CA LEU A 390 -9.74 -11.92 8.26
C LEU A 390 -10.97 -12.45 7.53
N TYR A 391 -10.80 -13.46 6.68
CA TYR A 391 -11.90 -14.11 5.99
C TYR A 391 -12.87 -14.79 6.97
N GLY A 392 -12.34 -15.43 8.02
CA GLY A 392 -13.14 -16.01 9.11
C GLY A 392 -13.97 -14.94 9.83
N VAL A 393 -13.34 -13.82 10.21
CA VAL A 393 -14.01 -12.69 10.87
C VAL A 393 -15.08 -12.04 9.96
N LEU A 394 -14.79 -11.87 8.66
CA LEU A 394 -15.76 -11.35 7.70
C LEU A 394 -17.00 -12.26 7.62
N ARG A 395 -16.81 -13.56 7.53
CA ARG A 395 -17.91 -14.53 7.49
C ARG A 395 -18.79 -14.46 8.74
N GLU A 396 -18.16 -14.41 9.92
CA GLU A 396 -18.86 -14.25 11.19
C GLU A 396 -19.69 -12.94 11.21
N THR A 397 -19.05 -11.83 10.85
CA THR A 397 -19.71 -10.51 10.85
C THR A 397 -20.89 -10.45 9.87
N VAL A 398 -20.76 -11.05 8.69
CA VAL A 398 -21.87 -11.14 7.71
C VAL A 398 -22.97 -12.08 8.23
N ALA A 399 -22.60 -13.23 8.81
CA ALA A 399 -23.56 -14.18 9.34
C ALA A 399 -24.39 -13.61 10.51
N LEU A 400 -23.78 -12.81 11.37
CA LEU A 400 -24.47 -12.12 12.47
C LEU A 400 -25.52 -11.10 11.96
N LYS A 401 -25.29 -10.45 10.81
CA LYS A 401 -26.17 -9.43 10.23
C LYS A 401 -27.25 -10.00 9.30
N GLU A 402 -26.87 -10.95 8.47
CA GLU A 402 -27.70 -11.43 7.35
C GLU A 402 -28.14 -12.89 7.52
N GLY A 403 -27.73 -13.54 8.60
CA GLY A 403 -27.93 -14.97 8.84
C GLY A 403 -26.83 -15.84 8.20
N PRO A 404 -26.75 -17.11 8.62
CA PRO A 404 -25.70 -18.02 8.15
C PRO A 404 -25.85 -18.29 6.64
N ARG A 405 -24.75 -18.11 5.90
CA ARG A 405 -24.64 -18.46 4.50
C ARG A 405 -23.82 -19.74 4.34
N PRO A 406 -24.18 -20.63 3.37
CA PRO A 406 -23.35 -21.79 3.07
C PRO A 406 -21.93 -21.36 2.74
N ALA A 407 -20.94 -22.03 3.33
CA ALA A 407 -19.56 -21.80 3.01
C ALA A 407 -19.16 -22.67 1.81
N GLU A 408 -18.62 -22.05 0.76
CA GLU A 408 -17.87 -22.80 -0.23
C GLU A 408 -16.58 -23.33 0.42
N SER A 409 -16.35 -24.62 0.33
CA SER A 409 -15.13 -25.22 0.86
C SER A 409 -13.95 -24.85 -0.04
N ARG A 410 -12.85 -24.34 0.54
CA ARG A 410 -11.59 -24.15 -0.17
C ARG A 410 -10.86 -25.48 -0.43
N VAL A 411 -11.20 -26.50 0.33
CA VAL A 411 -10.60 -27.84 0.24
C VAL A 411 -11.40 -28.76 -0.71
N PHE A 412 -12.72 -28.61 -0.71
CA PHE A 412 -13.64 -29.37 -1.56
C PHE A 412 -14.26 -28.40 -2.57
N THR A 413 -13.61 -28.21 -3.71
CA THR A 413 -14.18 -27.49 -4.86
C THR A 413 -15.13 -28.39 -5.61
N GLY A 414 -16.23 -27.83 -6.16
CA GLY A 414 -17.23 -28.59 -6.93
C GLY A 414 -16.65 -29.41 -8.09
N ASP A 415 -15.51 -28.96 -8.64
CA ASP A 415 -14.77 -29.64 -9.72
C ASP A 415 -14.08 -30.96 -9.28
N ARG A 416 -14.06 -31.24 -7.97
CA ARG A 416 -13.56 -32.50 -7.39
C ARG A 416 -14.66 -33.41 -6.85
N LEU A 417 -15.90 -33.02 -6.98
CA LEU A 417 -16.99 -33.97 -6.91
C LEU A 417 -16.86 -34.80 -8.19
N ILE A 418 -16.26 -35.99 -8.05
CA ILE A 418 -16.22 -37.01 -9.10
C ILE A 418 -17.66 -37.15 -9.58
N ASP A 419 -17.90 -36.91 -10.88
CA ASP A 419 -19.17 -37.16 -11.49
C ASP A 419 -19.59 -38.60 -11.12
N ALA A 420 -20.69 -38.71 -10.40
CA ALA A 420 -21.19 -39.98 -9.91
C ALA A 420 -21.53 -40.94 -11.06
N ASP A 421 -21.58 -40.42 -12.29
CA ASP A 421 -21.86 -41.16 -13.50
C ASP A 421 -20.65 -41.95 -14.05
N ASP A 422 -19.41 -41.62 -13.65
CA ASP A 422 -18.19 -42.36 -14.04
C ASP A 422 -17.83 -43.52 -13.07
N ALA A 423 -18.59 -43.69 -11.99
CA ALA A 423 -18.33 -44.71 -10.98
C ALA A 423 -19.25 -45.94 -11.13
N GLU A 424 -19.37 -46.51 -12.33
CA GLU A 424 -19.79 -47.89 -12.45
C GLU A 424 -18.73 -48.78 -11.81
N GLY A 425 -18.83 -48.96 -10.48
CA GLY A 425 -18.04 -49.97 -9.79
C GLY A 425 -17.67 -49.70 -8.31
N THR A 426 -17.80 -48.48 -7.77
CA THR A 426 -17.28 -48.21 -6.43
C THR A 426 -18.25 -47.50 -5.47
N ALA A 427 -19.55 -47.57 -5.64
CA ALA A 427 -20.56 -46.95 -4.76
C ALA A 427 -20.66 -47.58 -3.34
N ALA A 428 -19.93 -48.62 -3.04
CA ALA A 428 -20.01 -49.32 -1.76
C ALA A 428 -19.29 -48.69 -0.54
N PRO A 429 -18.21 -47.89 -0.66
CA PRO A 429 -17.50 -47.39 0.55
C PRO A 429 -18.17 -46.23 1.24
N LEU A 430 -18.80 -45.28 0.51
CA LEU A 430 -19.36 -44.03 1.10
C LEU A 430 -20.63 -44.25 1.91
N ALA A 431 -21.48 -45.19 1.51
CA ALA A 431 -22.70 -45.54 2.24
C ALA A 431 -22.41 -46.18 3.61
N ARG A 432 -21.20 -46.76 3.82
CA ARG A 432 -20.77 -47.32 5.11
C ARG A 432 -20.23 -46.31 6.09
N LEU A 433 -19.81 -45.10 5.65
CA LEU A 433 -19.29 -44.05 6.49
C LEU A 433 -20.39 -43.12 7.06
N LEU A 434 -21.52 -43.00 6.40
CA LEU A 434 -22.65 -42.15 6.81
C LEU A 434 -23.27 -42.51 8.17
N PRO A 435 -23.41 -43.81 8.56
CA PRO A 435 -23.94 -44.15 9.87
C PRO A 435 -23.01 -43.78 11.03
N ALA A 436 -21.70 -43.77 10.83
CA ALA A 436 -20.71 -43.44 11.87
C ALA A 436 -20.70 -41.92 12.22
N LEU A 437 -21.04 -41.05 11.26
CA LEU A 437 -21.12 -39.61 11.48
C LEU A 437 -22.38 -39.17 12.24
N LYS A 438 -23.41 -40.01 12.30
CA LYS A 438 -24.67 -39.71 13.02
C LYS A 438 -24.58 -39.95 14.54
N SER A 439 -23.51 -40.54 15.05
CA SER A 439 -23.35 -40.93 16.46
C SER A 439 -22.35 -40.09 17.25
N THR A 440 -21.83 -39.01 16.68
CA THR A 440 -20.93 -38.13 17.45
C THR A 440 -21.77 -37.25 18.37
N PRO A 441 -21.65 -37.36 19.73
CA PRO A 441 -22.41 -36.50 20.61
C PRO A 441 -21.92 -35.07 20.49
N MET A 442 -22.87 -34.13 20.39
CA MET A 442 -22.57 -32.70 20.48
C MET A 442 -21.90 -32.40 21.83
N ILE A 443 -20.68 -31.91 21.79
CA ILE A 443 -19.99 -31.38 22.98
C ILE A 443 -20.78 -30.13 23.41
N ARG A 444 -21.44 -30.19 24.55
CA ARG A 444 -22.03 -28.99 25.17
C ARG A 444 -20.89 -28.13 25.72
N PRO A 445 -20.95 -26.80 25.55
CA PRO A 445 -19.99 -25.94 26.22
C PRO A 445 -20.16 -26.03 27.75
N PRO A 446 -19.09 -25.90 28.53
CA PRO A 446 -19.19 -25.86 29.97
C PRO A 446 -19.99 -24.66 30.45
N THR A 447 -20.86 -24.86 31.40
CA THR A 447 -21.68 -23.85 32.11
C THR A 447 -20.81 -22.88 32.89
#